data_44a84883aab9fe351365cdff79ebdc4d
#
_entry.id   44a84883aab9fe351365cdff79ebdc4d
#
_cell.length_a   1.000
_cell.length_b   1.000
_cell.length_c   1.000
_cell.angle_alpha   90.00
_cell.angle_beta   90.00
_cell.angle_gamma   90.00
#
_symmetry.space_group_name_H-M   'P 1'
#
loop_
_entity.id
_entity.type
_entity.pdbx_description
1 polymer ?
#
loop_
_entity_poly.entity_id
_entity_poly.type
_entity_poly.pdbx_seq_one_letter_code
_entity_poly.pdbx_strand_id
1 'polypeptide(L)'
;MEKEKKLVKISAVIAAIMFLVMISLNGMANALPLNGVNTGQLSDEIPNLFVPAGLTFAIWGLIYLLLLGYTVAIIAGAFRKADAPGWTAADGWIFSLNALFNALWILAWHWRMIALSMLLMLGIFGTLVLLMERNHKSFATLPAATSNGEKLRRFYIRVPILVYLGWISVATIANVTALLVTAGWNGFGLDPALWTIVVIVAGTVVGSLLALMRGAVSSALVVVWAYAGIILKRSSIAEASSTPIIVAAALGTLVVLVSIGIRLLKARKDI
;
A
#
# COMPACT_ATOMS: atom_id res chain seq x y z
N MET A 1 23.94 -20.03 -14.23
CA MET A 1 23.02 -20.82 -13.35
C MET A 1 23.41 -20.77 -11.88
N GLU A 2 24.60 -21.26 -11.47
CA GLU A 2 24.97 -21.31 -10.03
C GLU A 2 25.12 -19.91 -9.41
N LYS A 3 25.77 -18.96 -10.10
CA LYS A 3 25.91 -17.56 -9.67
C LYS A 3 24.54 -16.89 -9.47
N GLU A 4 23.59 -17.16 -10.36
CA GLU A 4 22.23 -16.59 -10.28
C GLU A 4 21.44 -17.17 -9.10
N LYS A 5 21.49 -18.49 -8.88
CA LYS A 5 20.90 -19.14 -7.71
C LYS A 5 21.49 -18.61 -6.39
N LYS A 6 22.80 -18.32 -6.36
CA LYS A 6 23.43 -17.69 -5.21
C LYS A 6 22.91 -16.27 -4.96
N LEU A 7 22.74 -15.46 -6.02
CA LEU A 7 22.19 -14.11 -5.91
C LEU A 7 20.74 -14.12 -5.43
N VAL A 8 19.90 -15.06 -5.91
CA VAL A 8 18.52 -15.24 -5.44
C VAL A 8 18.49 -15.53 -3.94
N LYS A 9 19.34 -16.44 -3.45
CA LYS A 9 19.42 -16.76 -2.01
C LYS A 9 19.87 -15.56 -1.18
N ILE A 10 20.91 -14.85 -1.62
CA ILE A 10 21.42 -13.67 -0.91
C ILE A 10 20.33 -12.58 -0.83
N SER A 11 19.69 -12.26 -1.95
CA SER A 11 18.64 -11.23 -1.98
C SER A 11 17.42 -11.61 -1.14
N ALA A 12 17.04 -12.90 -1.09
CA ALA A 12 15.95 -13.36 -0.24
C ALA A 12 16.27 -13.21 1.25
N VAL A 13 17.50 -13.56 1.66
CA VAL A 13 17.93 -13.39 3.07
C VAL A 13 17.99 -11.90 3.44
N ILE A 14 18.55 -11.06 2.58
CA ILE A 14 18.58 -9.60 2.83
C ILE A 14 17.17 -9.01 2.89
N ALA A 15 16.28 -9.44 2.00
CA ALA A 15 14.88 -9.04 2.02
C ALA A 15 14.18 -9.42 3.35
N ALA A 16 14.45 -10.60 3.89
CA ALA A 16 13.93 -11.03 5.19
C ALA A 16 14.48 -10.19 6.34
N ILE A 17 15.79 -9.90 6.35
CA ILE A 17 16.41 -9.04 7.36
C ILE A 17 15.81 -7.64 7.31
N MET A 18 15.69 -7.05 6.12
CA MET A 18 15.13 -5.72 5.94
C MET A 18 13.65 -5.65 6.31
N PHE A 19 12.88 -6.72 6.05
CA PHE A 19 11.51 -6.84 6.54
C PHE A 19 11.44 -6.83 8.07
N LEU A 20 12.33 -7.57 8.75
CA LEU A 20 12.39 -7.57 10.21
C LEU A 20 12.75 -6.18 10.77
N VAL A 21 13.69 -5.46 10.16
CA VAL A 21 14.01 -4.07 10.53
C VAL A 21 12.78 -3.18 10.36
N MET A 22 12.10 -3.26 9.22
CA MET A 22 10.90 -2.48 8.93
C MET A 22 9.79 -2.74 9.96
N ILE A 23 9.43 -4.01 10.21
CA ILE A 23 8.35 -4.34 11.15
C ILE A 23 8.69 -3.99 12.59
N SER A 24 9.97 -4.11 12.99
CA SER A 24 10.42 -3.72 14.32
C SER A 24 10.29 -2.22 14.54
N LEU A 25 10.75 -1.38 13.61
CA LEU A 25 10.63 0.08 13.73
C LEU A 25 9.17 0.54 13.72
N ASN A 26 8.34 -0.03 12.84
CA ASN A 26 6.91 0.30 12.81
C ASN A 26 6.16 -0.21 14.05
N GLY A 27 6.53 -1.37 14.58
CA GLY A 27 6.01 -1.90 15.84
C GLY A 27 6.37 -0.99 17.02
N MET A 28 7.64 -0.59 17.10
CA MET A 28 8.11 0.36 18.13
C MET A 28 7.41 1.72 18.02
N ALA A 29 7.21 2.24 16.81
CA ALA A 29 6.54 3.51 16.57
C ALA A 29 5.12 3.56 17.13
N ASN A 30 4.41 2.45 17.13
CA ASN A 30 3.03 2.39 17.61
C ASN A 30 2.92 1.84 19.05
N ALA A 31 3.80 0.92 19.48
CA ALA A 31 3.76 0.32 20.81
C ALA A 31 4.49 1.15 21.87
N LEU A 32 5.57 1.85 21.49
CA LEU A 32 6.42 2.64 22.39
C LEU A 32 6.23 4.15 22.20
N PRO A 33 5.17 4.62 21.60
CA PRO A 33 4.92 5.89 20.91
C PRO A 33 6.20 6.72 20.72
N LEU A 34 6.94 6.43 19.62
CA LEU A 34 8.15 7.17 19.27
C LEU A 34 7.85 8.67 19.21
N ASN A 35 8.69 9.47 19.87
CA ASN A 35 8.48 10.91 20.00
C ASN A 35 7.13 11.29 20.65
N GLY A 36 6.59 10.41 21.52
CA GLY A 36 5.41 10.66 22.34
C GLY A 36 4.05 10.50 21.66
N VAL A 37 4.01 10.08 20.38
CA VAL A 37 2.78 9.92 19.60
C VAL A 37 2.81 8.65 18.77
N ASN A 38 1.64 8.08 18.44
CA ASN A 38 1.54 7.02 17.45
C ASN A 38 1.27 7.60 16.05
N THR A 39 1.40 6.76 15.02
CA THR A 39 1.28 7.18 13.61
C THR A 39 -0.07 7.83 13.29
N GLY A 40 -1.16 7.32 13.85
CA GLY A 40 -2.50 7.88 13.65
C GLY A 40 -2.71 9.21 14.34
N GLN A 41 -2.25 9.34 15.59
CA GLN A 41 -2.31 10.59 16.34
C GLN A 41 -1.56 11.71 15.61
N LEU A 42 -0.34 11.42 15.11
CA LEU A 42 0.43 12.39 14.34
C LEU A 42 -0.30 12.82 13.06
N SER A 43 -1.00 11.90 12.40
CA SER A 43 -1.83 12.22 11.24
C SER A 43 -3.00 13.15 11.60
N ASP A 44 -3.55 13.04 12.82
CA ASP A 44 -4.62 13.89 13.32
C ASP A 44 -4.17 15.29 13.77
N GLU A 45 -2.86 15.45 14.11
CA GLU A 45 -2.27 16.76 14.44
C GLU A 45 -2.20 17.70 13.20
N ILE A 46 -2.18 17.15 11.99
CA ILE A 46 -2.11 17.95 10.76
C ILE A 46 -3.53 18.19 10.24
N PRO A 47 -4.04 19.45 10.23
CA PRO A 47 -5.39 19.76 9.77
C PRO A 47 -5.61 19.29 8.33
N ASN A 48 -6.34 18.20 8.15
CA ASN A 48 -6.53 17.56 6.86
C ASN A 48 -7.88 16.81 6.82
N LEU A 49 -8.76 17.21 5.91
CA LEU A 49 -10.09 16.60 5.79
C LEU A 49 -10.06 15.20 5.15
N PHE A 50 -8.98 14.81 4.48
CA PHE A 50 -8.79 13.50 3.85
C PHE A 50 -8.34 12.40 4.84
N VAL A 51 -7.91 12.76 6.06
CA VAL A 51 -7.44 11.78 7.06
C VAL A 51 -8.60 10.88 7.51
N PRO A 52 -8.47 9.54 7.40
CA PRO A 52 -9.47 8.59 7.85
C PRO A 52 -9.49 8.45 9.38
N ALA A 53 -10.49 7.79 9.94
CA ALA A 53 -10.58 7.46 11.36
C ALA A 53 -9.37 6.60 11.80
N GLY A 54 -8.91 6.79 13.04
CA GLY A 54 -7.72 6.09 13.58
C GLY A 54 -7.77 4.57 13.45
N LEU A 55 -8.96 3.95 13.58
CA LEU A 55 -9.16 2.51 13.35
C LEU A 55 -8.71 2.04 11.94
N THR A 56 -8.78 2.92 10.95
CA THR A 56 -8.40 2.59 9.57
C THR A 56 -6.92 2.21 9.45
N PHE A 57 -6.06 2.76 10.32
CA PHE A 57 -4.64 2.44 10.37
C PHE A 57 -4.35 1.01 10.85
N ALA A 58 -5.35 0.28 11.41
CA ALA A 58 -5.20 -1.14 11.74
C ALA A 58 -4.86 -2.01 10.52
N ILE A 59 -5.08 -1.52 9.30
CA ILE A 59 -4.65 -2.18 8.05
C ILE A 59 -3.15 -2.48 8.01
N TRP A 60 -2.31 -1.72 8.72
CA TRP A 60 -0.89 -2.02 8.83
C TRP A 60 -0.63 -3.41 9.43
N GLY A 61 -1.45 -3.83 10.40
CA GLY A 61 -1.38 -5.19 10.96
C GLY A 61 -1.61 -6.26 9.89
N LEU A 62 -2.64 -6.08 9.05
CA LEU A 62 -2.90 -6.97 7.91
C LEU A 62 -1.75 -6.96 6.90
N ILE A 63 -1.22 -5.77 6.55
CA ILE A 63 -0.10 -5.63 5.62
C ILE A 63 1.13 -6.38 6.14
N TYR A 64 1.51 -6.21 7.40
CA TYR A 64 2.67 -6.89 7.97
C TYR A 64 2.50 -8.41 8.06
N LEU A 65 1.30 -8.89 8.38
CA LEU A 65 1.00 -10.32 8.36
C LEU A 65 1.13 -10.91 6.94
N LEU A 66 0.61 -10.22 5.95
CA LEU A 66 0.73 -10.63 4.55
C LEU A 66 2.18 -10.57 4.05
N LEU A 67 2.95 -9.53 4.42
CA LEU A 67 4.36 -9.41 4.08
C LEU A 67 5.24 -10.45 4.79
N LEU A 68 4.85 -10.91 5.99
CA LEU A 68 5.48 -12.07 6.62
C LEU A 68 5.29 -13.32 5.76
N GLY A 69 4.07 -13.57 5.29
CA GLY A 69 3.78 -14.65 4.35
C GLY A 69 4.56 -14.53 3.03
N TYR A 70 4.68 -13.31 2.49
CA TYR A 70 5.54 -13.01 1.33
C TYR A 70 7.00 -13.39 1.62
N THR A 71 7.55 -12.94 2.75
CA THR A 71 8.94 -13.19 3.15
C THR A 71 9.22 -14.69 3.31
N VAL A 72 8.29 -15.43 3.93
CA VAL A 72 8.38 -16.90 4.04
C VAL A 72 8.34 -17.56 2.65
N ALA A 73 7.46 -17.10 1.76
CA ALA A 73 7.33 -17.67 0.42
C ALA A 73 8.58 -17.46 -0.44
N ILE A 74 9.23 -16.29 -0.37
CA ILE A 74 10.47 -16.00 -1.11
C ILE A 74 11.66 -16.79 -0.55
N ILE A 75 11.80 -16.89 0.78
CA ILE A 75 12.85 -17.70 1.42
C ILE A 75 12.66 -19.18 1.04
N ALA A 76 11.47 -19.73 1.24
CA ALA A 76 11.18 -21.12 0.88
C ALA A 76 11.45 -21.38 -0.61
N GLY A 77 11.10 -20.43 -1.50
CA GLY A 77 11.36 -20.51 -2.93
C GLY A 77 12.86 -20.49 -3.26
N ALA A 78 13.63 -19.60 -2.62
CA ALA A 78 15.07 -19.44 -2.87
C ALA A 78 15.92 -20.66 -2.46
N PHE A 79 15.44 -21.43 -1.47
CA PHE A 79 16.18 -22.61 -0.97
C PHE A 79 15.63 -23.95 -1.50
N ARG A 80 14.61 -23.94 -2.37
CA ARG A 80 14.14 -25.15 -3.05
C ARG A 80 15.14 -25.64 -4.08
N LYS A 81 15.18 -26.98 -4.30
CA LYS A 81 16.01 -27.61 -5.34
C LYS A 81 15.51 -27.33 -6.75
N ALA A 82 14.18 -27.23 -6.94
CA ALA A 82 13.55 -26.91 -8.22
C ALA A 82 13.42 -25.39 -8.40
N ASP A 83 13.53 -24.92 -9.63
CA ASP A 83 13.32 -23.52 -9.96
C ASP A 83 11.94 -23.07 -9.53
N ALA A 84 11.88 -21.95 -8.80
CA ALA A 84 10.65 -21.39 -8.29
C ALA A 84 10.26 -20.20 -9.17
N PRO A 85 9.41 -20.40 -10.21
CA PRO A 85 9.04 -19.33 -11.13
C PRO A 85 8.30 -18.20 -10.40
N GLY A 86 8.46 -16.99 -10.89
CA GLY A 86 7.69 -15.82 -10.45
C GLY A 86 8.39 -14.91 -9.43
N TRP A 87 9.65 -15.17 -9.04
CA TRP A 87 10.45 -14.31 -8.18
C TRP A 87 11.95 -14.43 -8.52
N THR A 88 12.66 -13.31 -8.56
CA THR A 88 14.06 -13.22 -8.96
C THR A 88 14.90 -12.47 -7.92
N ALA A 89 16.21 -12.45 -8.07
CA ALA A 89 17.10 -11.66 -7.21
C ALA A 89 16.77 -10.17 -7.25
N ALA A 90 16.35 -9.64 -8.41
CA ALA A 90 15.96 -8.24 -8.54
C ALA A 90 14.74 -7.90 -7.67
N ASP A 91 13.77 -8.81 -7.56
CA ASP A 91 12.58 -8.61 -6.71
C ASP A 91 12.97 -8.54 -5.23
N GLY A 92 13.96 -9.35 -4.80
CA GLY A 92 14.51 -9.29 -3.47
C GLY A 92 15.19 -7.96 -3.15
N TRP A 93 15.99 -7.44 -4.07
CA TRP A 93 16.64 -6.14 -3.91
C TRP A 93 15.62 -4.99 -3.88
N ILE A 94 14.63 -5.00 -4.76
CA ILE A 94 13.56 -3.99 -4.79
C ILE A 94 12.76 -4.03 -3.49
N PHE A 95 12.42 -5.21 -2.98
CA PHE A 95 11.69 -5.34 -1.71
C PHE A 95 12.57 -4.90 -0.52
N SER A 96 13.86 -5.20 -0.52
CA SER A 96 14.80 -4.71 0.51
C SER A 96 14.85 -3.18 0.54
N LEU A 97 14.92 -2.55 -0.64
CA LEU A 97 14.89 -1.09 -0.77
C LEU A 97 13.54 -0.50 -0.32
N ASN A 98 12.44 -1.16 -0.65
CA ASN A 98 11.11 -0.79 -0.17
C ASN A 98 11.04 -0.81 1.36
N ALA A 99 11.52 -1.88 1.98
CA ALA A 99 11.54 -2.03 3.44
C ALA A 99 12.43 -0.95 4.11
N LEU A 100 13.56 -0.61 3.48
CA LEU A 100 14.42 0.50 3.94
C LEU A 100 13.70 1.84 3.87
N PHE A 101 13.07 2.16 2.74
CA PHE A 101 12.30 3.40 2.61
C PHE A 101 11.17 3.48 3.66
N ASN A 102 10.46 2.37 3.91
CA ASN A 102 9.41 2.35 4.92
C ASN A 102 9.97 2.54 6.34
N ALA A 103 11.07 1.88 6.67
CA ALA A 103 11.75 2.02 7.96
C ALA A 103 12.23 3.46 8.22
N LEU A 104 12.75 4.13 7.19
CA LEU A 104 13.16 5.53 7.27
C LEU A 104 11.93 6.47 7.27
N TRP A 105 10.88 6.13 6.52
CA TRP A 105 9.64 6.91 6.49
C TRP A 105 8.98 7.02 7.86
N ILE A 106 8.86 5.90 8.60
CA ILE A 106 8.22 5.94 9.92
C ILE A 106 9.02 6.84 10.90
N LEU A 107 10.34 6.85 10.80
CA LEU A 107 11.18 7.75 11.59
C LEU A 107 10.96 9.21 11.15
N ALA A 108 11.10 9.52 9.86
CA ALA A 108 10.90 10.87 9.34
C ALA A 108 9.51 11.42 9.69
N TRP A 109 8.46 10.57 9.62
CA TRP A 109 7.10 10.93 10.01
C TRP A 109 7.00 11.29 11.49
N HIS A 110 7.51 10.46 12.39
CA HIS A 110 7.45 10.69 13.85
C HIS A 110 8.27 11.89 14.30
N TRP A 111 9.34 12.26 13.59
CA TRP A 111 10.09 13.50 13.83
C TRP A 111 9.57 14.71 13.05
N ARG A 112 8.35 14.60 12.47
CA ARG A 112 7.68 15.69 11.72
C ARG A 112 8.50 16.26 10.57
N MET A 113 9.43 15.45 10.00
CA MET A 113 10.20 15.78 8.80
C MET A 113 9.35 15.52 7.55
N ILE A 114 8.24 16.29 7.39
CA ILE A 114 7.18 15.97 6.42
C ILE A 114 7.69 15.95 4.98
N ALA A 115 8.59 16.86 4.59
CA ALA A 115 9.17 16.86 3.24
C ALA A 115 10.01 15.59 2.99
N LEU A 116 10.83 15.15 3.96
CA LEU A 116 11.59 13.91 3.87
C LEU A 116 10.65 12.68 3.85
N SER A 117 9.62 12.68 4.69
CA SER A 117 8.64 11.60 4.71
C SER A 117 7.95 11.47 3.34
N MET A 118 7.67 12.57 2.65
CA MET A 118 7.10 12.55 1.31
C MET A 118 8.06 11.93 0.26
N LEU A 119 9.34 12.27 0.28
CA LEU A 119 10.33 11.66 -0.61
C LEU A 119 10.45 10.15 -0.38
N LEU A 120 10.47 9.72 0.89
CA LEU A 120 10.51 8.30 1.26
C LEU A 120 9.23 7.58 0.87
N MET A 121 8.07 8.22 1.02
CA MET A 121 6.77 7.70 0.57
C MET A 121 6.74 7.46 -0.94
N LEU A 122 7.29 8.36 -1.74
CA LEU A 122 7.44 8.17 -3.19
C LEU A 122 8.38 7.00 -3.52
N GLY A 123 9.44 6.80 -2.73
CA GLY A 123 10.32 5.62 -2.83
C GLY A 123 9.58 4.31 -2.53
N ILE A 124 8.76 4.29 -1.47
CA ILE A 124 7.90 3.13 -1.13
C ILE A 124 6.92 2.86 -2.29
N PHE A 125 6.21 3.88 -2.74
CA PHE A 125 5.23 3.76 -3.82
C PHE A 125 5.88 3.25 -5.11
N GLY A 126 6.97 3.86 -5.56
CA GLY A 126 7.68 3.48 -6.79
C GLY A 126 8.19 2.04 -6.76
N THR A 127 8.77 1.60 -5.65
CA THR A 127 9.25 0.21 -5.49
C THR A 127 8.10 -0.80 -5.46
N LEU A 128 6.94 -0.47 -4.89
CA LEU A 128 5.75 -1.33 -4.95
C LEU A 128 5.16 -1.42 -6.37
N VAL A 129 5.12 -0.30 -7.10
CA VAL A 129 4.70 -0.31 -8.52
C VAL A 129 5.63 -1.20 -9.34
N LEU A 130 6.95 -1.10 -9.14
CA LEU A 130 7.92 -1.97 -9.82
C LEU A 130 7.69 -3.45 -9.49
N LEU A 131 7.49 -3.81 -8.22
CA LEU A 131 7.20 -5.19 -7.82
C LEU A 131 5.88 -5.69 -8.41
N MET A 132 4.83 -4.86 -8.40
CA MET A 132 3.54 -5.21 -9.03
C MET A 132 3.71 -5.49 -10.53
N GLU A 133 4.39 -4.62 -11.27
CA GLU A 133 4.59 -4.77 -12.72
C GLU A 133 5.45 -6.00 -13.04
N ARG A 134 6.50 -6.27 -12.26
CA ARG A 134 7.35 -7.45 -12.42
C ARG A 134 6.55 -8.74 -12.15
N ASN A 135 5.79 -8.77 -11.06
CA ASN A 135 4.90 -9.88 -10.73
C ASN A 135 3.85 -10.09 -11.83
N HIS A 136 3.22 -9.01 -12.32
CA HIS A 136 2.23 -9.10 -13.39
C HIS A 136 2.81 -9.74 -14.66
N LYS A 137 3.98 -9.28 -15.11
CA LYS A 137 4.67 -9.83 -16.28
C LYS A 137 5.10 -11.29 -16.05
N SER A 138 5.67 -11.59 -14.89
CA SER A 138 6.14 -12.94 -14.56
C SER A 138 4.97 -13.94 -14.53
N PHE A 139 3.85 -13.60 -13.90
CA PHE A 139 2.69 -14.51 -13.82
C PHE A 139 1.91 -14.63 -15.12
N ALA A 140 1.99 -13.64 -16.03
CA ALA A 140 1.35 -13.73 -17.35
C ALA A 140 1.97 -14.82 -18.24
N THR A 141 3.24 -15.19 -18.01
CA THR A 141 3.96 -16.22 -18.78
C THR A 141 3.91 -17.60 -18.15
N LEU A 142 3.38 -17.73 -16.93
CA LEU A 142 3.35 -19.01 -16.22
C LEU A 142 2.05 -19.79 -16.56
N PRO A 143 2.13 -21.11 -16.73
CA PRO A 143 0.94 -21.96 -16.85
C PRO A 143 0.07 -21.86 -15.60
N ALA A 144 -1.20 -22.27 -15.70
CA ALA A 144 -2.09 -22.30 -14.55
C ALA A 144 -1.50 -23.12 -13.40
N ALA A 145 -1.73 -22.68 -12.15
CA ALA A 145 -1.23 -23.41 -10.98
C ALA A 145 -2.00 -24.74 -10.82
N THR A 146 -1.28 -25.85 -10.80
CA THR A 146 -1.86 -27.20 -10.77
C THR A 146 -1.98 -27.76 -9.35
N SER A 147 -1.16 -27.27 -8.40
CA SER A 147 -1.18 -27.71 -7.01
C SER A 147 -1.59 -26.61 -6.04
N ASN A 148 -2.14 -26.99 -4.88
CA ASN A 148 -2.48 -26.06 -3.82
C ASN A 148 -1.25 -25.31 -3.29
N GLY A 149 -0.09 -25.96 -3.22
CA GLY A 149 1.15 -25.34 -2.81
C GLY A 149 1.62 -24.23 -3.79
N GLU A 150 1.42 -24.43 -5.09
CA GLU A 150 1.71 -23.42 -6.09
C GLU A 150 0.73 -22.26 -6.04
N LYS A 151 -0.59 -22.52 -5.89
CA LYS A 151 -1.61 -21.49 -5.71
C LYS A 151 -1.30 -20.62 -4.50
N LEU A 152 -0.97 -21.23 -3.36
CA LEU A 152 -0.62 -20.53 -2.14
C LEU A 152 0.64 -19.68 -2.29
N ARG A 153 1.67 -20.19 -2.96
CA ARG A 153 2.89 -19.45 -3.26
C ARG A 153 2.61 -18.23 -4.14
N ARG A 154 1.83 -18.39 -5.22
CA ARG A 154 1.44 -17.28 -6.11
C ARG A 154 0.62 -16.23 -5.35
N PHE A 155 -0.26 -16.66 -4.46
CA PHE A 155 -1.00 -15.77 -3.58
C PHE A 155 -0.03 -14.92 -2.75
N TYR A 156 0.90 -15.55 -2.02
CA TYR A 156 1.83 -14.82 -1.15
C TYR A 156 2.87 -13.98 -1.89
N ILE A 157 3.18 -14.27 -3.13
CA ILE A 157 4.05 -13.40 -3.94
C ILE A 157 3.28 -12.16 -4.45
N ARG A 158 2.00 -12.30 -4.77
CA ARG A 158 1.23 -11.24 -5.44
C ARG A 158 0.39 -10.39 -4.48
N VAL A 159 -0.46 -11.03 -3.67
CA VAL A 159 -1.48 -10.32 -2.90
C VAL A 159 -0.90 -9.39 -1.83
N PRO A 160 0.15 -9.74 -1.08
CA PRO A 160 0.76 -8.83 -0.12
C PRO A 160 1.23 -7.52 -0.73
N ILE A 161 1.90 -7.59 -1.88
CA ILE A 161 2.38 -6.41 -2.61
C ILE A 161 1.21 -5.55 -3.08
N LEU A 162 0.12 -6.16 -3.54
CA LEU A 162 -1.07 -5.43 -4.00
C LEU A 162 -1.83 -4.76 -2.84
N VAL A 163 -2.00 -5.44 -1.70
CA VAL A 163 -2.63 -4.84 -0.51
C VAL A 163 -1.81 -3.66 -0.02
N TYR A 164 -0.49 -3.85 0.07
CA TYR A 164 0.42 -2.80 0.50
C TYR A 164 0.41 -1.61 -0.48
N LEU A 165 0.46 -1.85 -1.80
CA LEU A 165 0.35 -0.80 -2.82
C LEU A 165 -0.97 -0.02 -2.71
N GLY A 166 -2.08 -0.70 -2.47
CA GLY A 166 -3.38 -0.04 -2.27
C GLY A 166 -3.35 0.95 -1.12
N TRP A 167 -2.78 0.54 0.02
CA TRP A 167 -2.64 1.42 1.18
C TRP A 167 -1.66 2.57 0.93
N ILE A 168 -0.50 2.29 0.33
CA ILE A 168 0.49 3.34 0.02
C ILE A 168 -0.04 4.32 -1.03
N SER A 169 -0.92 3.92 -1.95
CA SER A 169 -1.57 4.86 -2.87
C SER A 169 -2.39 5.92 -2.12
N VAL A 170 -3.18 5.51 -1.13
CA VAL A 170 -3.95 6.42 -0.28
C VAL A 170 -3.02 7.22 0.66
N ALA A 171 -2.05 6.57 1.29
CA ALA A 171 -1.09 7.20 2.17
C ALA A 171 -0.22 8.24 1.45
N THR A 172 0.09 8.03 0.17
CA THR A 172 0.80 9.02 -0.65
C THR A 172 -0.04 10.29 -0.83
N ILE A 173 -1.33 10.15 -1.12
CA ILE A 173 -2.25 11.29 -1.20
C ILE A 173 -2.30 12.03 0.15
N ALA A 174 -2.45 11.29 1.26
CA ALA A 174 -2.47 11.88 2.60
C ALA A 174 -1.15 12.58 2.95
N ASN A 175 0.00 12.03 2.54
CA ASN A 175 1.31 12.63 2.79
C ASN A 175 1.53 13.89 1.93
N VAL A 176 1.03 13.92 0.68
CA VAL A 176 1.01 15.14 -0.16
C VAL A 176 0.17 16.22 0.50
N THR A 177 -1.05 15.90 0.96
CA THR A 177 -1.90 16.89 1.66
C THR A 177 -1.24 17.39 2.95
N ALA A 178 -0.60 16.51 3.73
CA ALA A 178 0.16 16.91 4.91
C ALA A 178 1.31 17.86 4.55
N LEU A 179 2.05 17.58 3.48
CA LEU A 179 3.13 18.45 3.00
C LEU A 179 2.59 19.84 2.59
N LEU A 180 1.51 19.89 1.84
CA LEU A 180 0.91 21.16 1.40
C LEU A 180 0.41 21.99 2.58
N VAL A 181 -0.25 21.37 3.55
CA VAL A 181 -0.73 22.04 4.77
C VAL A 181 0.45 22.58 5.58
N THR A 182 1.48 21.79 5.83
CA THR A 182 2.65 22.20 6.61
C THR A 182 3.52 23.25 5.89
N ALA A 183 3.47 23.28 4.56
CA ALA A 183 4.10 24.32 3.74
C ALA A 183 3.31 25.64 3.68
N GLY A 184 2.14 25.72 4.34
CA GLY A 184 1.29 26.92 4.34
C GLY A 184 0.60 27.19 3.01
N TRP A 185 0.42 26.16 2.16
CA TRP A 185 -0.28 26.35 0.89
C TRP A 185 -1.75 26.72 1.11
N ASN A 186 -2.16 27.84 0.51
CA ASN A 186 -3.50 28.41 0.69
C ASN A 186 -4.60 27.77 -0.18
N GLY A 187 -4.31 26.68 -0.89
CA GLY A 187 -5.29 26.00 -1.76
C GLY A 187 -5.80 26.88 -2.93
N PHE A 188 -5.04 27.88 -3.37
CA PHE A 188 -5.50 28.90 -4.32
C PHE A 188 -6.75 29.66 -3.86
N GLY A 189 -6.99 29.75 -2.54
CA GLY A 189 -8.17 30.36 -1.96
C GLY A 189 -9.46 29.54 -2.09
N LEU A 190 -9.38 28.29 -2.53
CA LEU A 190 -10.53 27.37 -2.62
C LEU A 190 -10.79 26.68 -1.29
N ASP A 191 -12.05 26.27 -1.09
CA ASP A 191 -12.49 25.55 0.10
C ASP A 191 -11.70 24.24 0.29
N PRO A 192 -11.18 23.93 1.48
CA PRO A 192 -10.49 22.67 1.78
C PRO A 192 -11.33 21.41 1.48
N ALA A 193 -12.67 21.48 1.60
CA ALA A 193 -13.54 20.38 1.23
C ALA A 193 -13.52 20.08 -0.27
N LEU A 194 -13.44 21.12 -1.12
CA LEU A 194 -13.29 20.94 -2.57
C LEU A 194 -12.00 20.20 -2.91
N TRP A 195 -10.88 20.59 -2.30
CA TRP A 195 -9.61 19.89 -2.49
C TRP A 195 -9.66 18.45 -1.99
N THR A 196 -10.36 18.20 -0.88
CA THR A 196 -10.57 16.84 -0.37
C THR A 196 -11.38 16.00 -1.36
N ILE A 197 -12.39 16.55 -2.00
CA ILE A 197 -13.15 15.87 -3.05
C ILE A 197 -12.24 15.56 -4.26
N VAL A 198 -11.42 16.52 -4.68
CA VAL A 198 -10.45 16.30 -5.79
C VAL A 198 -9.53 15.13 -5.50
N VAL A 199 -8.95 15.02 -4.30
CA VAL A 199 -8.05 13.92 -3.96
C VAL A 199 -8.78 12.59 -3.75
N ILE A 200 -10.06 12.60 -3.31
CA ILE A 200 -10.94 11.42 -3.31
C ILE A 200 -11.15 10.93 -4.75
N VAL A 201 -11.45 11.83 -5.69
CA VAL A 201 -11.58 11.48 -7.10
C VAL A 201 -10.29 10.88 -7.65
N ALA A 202 -9.13 11.48 -7.34
CA ALA A 202 -7.83 10.93 -7.73
C ALA A 202 -7.61 9.51 -7.19
N GLY A 203 -7.89 9.28 -5.91
CA GLY A 203 -7.82 7.93 -5.29
C GLY A 203 -8.79 6.94 -5.94
N THR A 204 -10.01 7.38 -6.31
CA THR A 204 -11.00 6.57 -7.03
C THR A 204 -10.48 6.16 -8.41
N VAL A 205 -9.86 7.07 -9.16
CA VAL A 205 -9.24 6.79 -10.45
C VAL A 205 -8.12 5.78 -10.29
N VAL A 206 -7.22 5.98 -9.34
CA VAL A 206 -6.11 5.04 -9.06
C VAL A 206 -6.63 3.64 -8.71
N GLY A 207 -7.59 3.53 -7.78
CA GLY A 207 -8.18 2.25 -7.39
C GLY A 207 -8.87 1.54 -8.55
N SER A 208 -9.61 2.27 -9.38
CA SER A 208 -10.29 1.73 -10.56
C SER A 208 -9.30 1.26 -11.64
N LEU A 209 -8.27 2.04 -11.92
CA LEU A 209 -7.22 1.67 -12.88
C LEU A 209 -6.44 0.43 -12.42
N LEU A 210 -6.09 0.32 -11.14
CA LEU A 210 -5.44 -0.86 -10.58
C LEU A 210 -6.32 -2.11 -10.75
N ALA A 211 -7.62 -2.01 -10.48
CA ALA A 211 -8.56 -3.12 -10.67
C ALA A 211 -8.69 -3.51 -12.15
N LEU A 212 -8.99 -2.55 -13.02
CA LEU A 212 -9.35 -2.81 -14.41
C LEU A 212 -8.14 -3.20 -15.27
N MET A 213 -7.01 -2.50 -15.14
CA MET A 213 -5.84 -2.68 -16.02
C MET A 213 -4.88 -3.75 -15.52
N ARG A 214 -4.75 -3.94 -14.21
CA ARG A 214 -3.79 -4.87 -13.61
C ARG A 214 -4.43 -6.05 -12.89
N GLY A 215 -5.76 -6.07 -12.78
CA GLY A 215 -6.48 -7.08 -11.99
C GLY A 215 -6.06 -7.04 -10.51
N ALA A 216 -5.65 -5.87 -10.03
CA ALA A 216 -5.20 -5.65 -8.65
C ALA A 216 -6.41 -5.38 -7.73
N VAL A 217 -7.34 -6.35 -7.68
CA VAL A 217 -8.57 -6.26 -6.88
C VAL A 217 -8.26 -5.97 -5.42
N SER A 218 -7.22 -6.59 -4.87
CA SER A 218 -6.81 -6.37 -3.48
C SER A 218 -6.42 -4.90 -3.20
N SER A 219 -5.71 -4.24 -4.13
CA SER A 219 -5.38 -2.82 -4.00
C SER A 219 -6.63 -1.94 -4.02
N ALA A 220 -7.56 -2.23 -4.92
CA ALA A 220 -8.82 -1.50 -5.02
C ALA A 220 -9.69 -1.65 -3.77
N LEU A 221 -9.75 -2.85 -3.17
CA LEU A 221 -10.45 -3.07 -1.89
C LEU A 221 -9.84 -2.27 -0.74
N VAL A 222 -8.54 -2.03 -0.74
CA VAL A 222 -7.89 -1.17 0.26
C VAL A 222 -8.29 0.29 0.08
N VAL A 223 -8.49 0.77 -1.15
CA VAL A 223 -9.05 2.13 -1.37
C VAL A 223 -10.48 2.23 -0.79
N VAL A 224 -11.31 1.20 -1.00
CA VAL A 224 -12.64 1.12 -0.37
C VAL A 224 -12.55 1.17 1.16
N TRP A 225 -11.62 0.42 1.76
CA TRP A 225 -11.36 0.46 3.20
C TRP A 225 -10.99 1.86 3.69
N ALA A 226 -10.11 2.56 2.97
CA ALA A 226 -9.71 3.92 3.33
C ALA A 226 -10.89 4.90 3.26
N TYR A 227 -11.75 4.78 2.24
CA TYR A 227 -12.93 5.62 2.11
C TYR A 227 -13.98 5.33 3.19
N ALA A 228 -14.15 4.06 3.59
CA ALA A 228 -14.96 3.72 4.75
C ALA A 228 -14.44 4.41 6.01
N GLY A 229 -13.13 4.49 6.19
CA GLY A 229 -12.49 5.23 7.28
C GLY A 229 -12.71 6.75 7.22
N ILE A 230 -12.68 7.35 6.02
CA ILE A 230 -12.98 8.77 5.82
C ILE A 230 -14.45 9.04 6.16
N ILE A 231 -15.37 8.22 5.65
CA ILE A 231 -16.81 8.33 5.96
C ILE A 231 -17.03 8.24 7.46
N LEU A 232 -16.45 7.24 8.13
CA LEU A 232 -16.57 7.07 9.58
C LEU A 232 -16.10 8.31 10.34
N LYS A 233 -14.94 8.86 10.00
CA LYS A 233 -14.40 10.06 10.65
C LYS A 233 -15.29 11.28 10.41
N ARG A 234 -15.69 11.53 9.16
CA ARG A 234 -16.53 12.70 8.83
C ARG A 234 -17.94 12.59 9.41
N SER A 235 -18.50 11.39 9.54
CA SER A 235 -19.80 11.17 10.18
C SER A 235 -19.81 11.44 11.69
N SER A 236 -18.63 11.36 12.33
CA SER A 236 -18.50 11.67 13.78
C SER A 236 -18.27 13.16 14.06
N ILE A 237 -18.11 13.99 13.03
CA ILE A 237 -17.83 15.43 13.15
C ILE A 237 -18.99 16.21 12.55
N ALA A 238 -19.66 17.04 13.40
CA ALA A 238 -20.80 17.86 12.98
C ALA A 238 -20.34 19.16 12.30
N GLU A 239 -19.70 19.05 11.13
CA GLU A 239 -19.26 20.17 10.31
C GLU A 239 -19.97 20.18 8.95
N ALA A 240 -20.30 21.36 8.43
CA ALA A 240 -20.93 21.52 7.12
C ALA A 240 -20.09 20.90 5.97
N SER A 241 -18.76 20.93 6.09
CA SER A 241 -17.80 20.33 5.16
C SER A 241 -17.85 18.80 5.14
N SER A 242 -18.40 18.14 6.15
CA SER A 242 -18.43 16.68 6.27
C SER A 242 -19.34 16.02 5.24
N THR A 243 -20.55 16.55 5.02
CA THR A 243 -21.53 15.96 4.09
C THR A 243 -21.02 15.80 2.66
N PRO A 244 -20.48 16.83 1.98
CA PRO A 244 -19.98 16.66 0.61
C PRO A 244 -18.79 15.68 0.51
N ILE A 245 -17.94 15.61 1.53
CA ILE A 245 -16.82 14.65 1.59
C ILE A 245 -17.35 13.20 1.74
N ILE A 246 -18.34 12.98 2.62
CA ILE A 246 -19.00 11.67 2.79
C ILE A 246 -19.61 11.21 1.46
N VAL A 247 -20.35 12.10 0.79
CA VAL A 247 -20.97 11.80 -0.51
C VAL A 247 -19.92 11.45 -1.55
N ALA A 248 -18.84 12.23 -1.65
CA ALA A 248 -17.74 11.95 -2.59
C ALA A 248 -17.06 10.60 -2.31
N ALA A 249 -16.78 10.28 -1.03
CA ALA A 249 -16.19 9.01 -0.63
C ALA A 249 -17.13 7.82 -0.88
N ALA A 250 -18.44 7.97 -0.66
CA ALA A 250 -19.44 6.94 -0.95
C ALA A 250 -19.55 6.68 -2.46
N LEU A 251 -19.63 7.73 -3.28
CA LEU A 251 -19.63 7.59 -4.74
C LEU A 251 -18.32 7.00 -5.26
N GLY A 252 -17.18 7.42 -4.74
CA GLY A 252 -15.87 6.84 -5.07
C GLY A 252 -15.81 5.34 -4.72
N THR A 253 -16.33 4.95 -3.56
CA THR A 253 -16.47 3.55 -3.16
C THR A 253 -17.30 2.76 -4.18
N LEU A 254 -18.45 3.26 -4.58
CA LEU A 254 -19.31 2.62 -5.56
C LEU A 254 -18.59 2.42 -6.91
N VAL A 255 -17.93 3.46 -7.41
CA VAL A 255 -17.17 3.40 -8.69
C VAL A 255 -16.07 2.35 -8.62
N VAL A 256 -15.30 2.28 -7.53
CA VAL A 256 -14.26 1.27 -7.34
C VAL A 256 -14.86 -0.14 -7.27
N LEU A 257 -15.96 -0.34 -6.54
CA LEU A 257 -16.65 -1.64 -6.46
C LEU A 257 -17.21 -2.09 -7.82
N VAL A 258 -17.78 -1.18 -8.61
CA VAL A 258 -18.22 -1.46 -9.98
C VAL A 258 -17.02 -1.86 -10.85
N SER A 259 -15.88 -1.17 -10.73
CA SER A 259 -14.65 -1.50 -11.46
C SER A 259 -14.14 -2.90 -11.11
N ILE A 260 -14.20 -3.29 -9.83
CA ILE A 260 -13.90 -4.66 -9.37
C ILE A 260 -14.85 -5.66 -10.00
N GLY A 261 -16.16 -5.39 -9.97
CA GLY A 261 -17.19 -6.25 -10.57
C GLY A 261 -16.94 -6.49 -12.06
N ILE A 262 -16.69 -5.43 -12.84
CA ILE A 262 -16.34 -5.52 -14.26
C ILE A 262 -15.11 -6.41 -14.47
N ARG A 263 -14.07 -6.24 -13.66
CA ARG A 263 -12.83 -7.04 -13.76
C ARG A 263 -13.08 -8.52 -13.50
N LEU A 264 -13.87 -8.85 -12.47
CA LEU A 264 -14.20 -10.23 -12.10
C LEU A 264 -15.07 -10.90 -13.18
N LEU A 265 -16.01 -10.18 -13.77
CA LEU A 265 -16.85 -10.69 -14.87
C LEU A 265 -16.01 -10.98 -16.13
N LYS A 266 -15.05 -10.10 -16.48
CA LYS A 266 -14.11 -10.35 -17.58
C LYS A 266 -13.27 -11.60 -17.33
N ALA A 267 -12.69 -11.73 -16.13
CA ALA A 267 -11.86 -12.89 -15.78
C ALA A 267 -12.61 -14.24 -15.85
N ARG A 268 -13.94 -14.26 -15.68
CA ARG A 268 -14.77 -15.47 -15.85
C ARG A 268 -15.02 -15.85 -17.30
N LYS A 269 -14.95 -14.89 -18.22
CA LYS A 269 -15.16 -15.16 -19.66
C LYS A 269 -13.89 -15.65 -20.36
N ASP A 270 -12.74 -15.43 -19.74
CA ASP A 270 -11.43 -15.83 -20.27
C ASP A 270 -11.04 -17.28 -19.81
N ILE A 271 -11.92 -17.97 -19.04
CA ILE A 271 -11.81 -19.37 -18.59
C ILE A 271 -12.74 -20.25 -19.43
#